data_c7848e48b7a211f383cae660d17c9fe0
#
_entry.id   c7848e48b7a211f383cae660d17c9fe0
#
_cell.length_a   1.000
_cell.length_b   1.000
_cell.length_c   1.000
_cell.angle_alpha   90.00
_cell.angle_beta   90.00
_cell.angle_gamma   90.00
#
_symmetry.space_group_name_H-M   'P 1'
#
loop_
_entity.id
_entity.type
_entity.pdbx_description
1 polymer ?
#
loop_
_entity_poly.entity_id
_entity_poly.type
_entity_poly.pdbx_seq_one_letter_code
_entity_poly.pdbx_strand_id
1 'polypeptide(L)'
;GLGDVYKRQRENNLVVVPPLLRQEVTAIRPEAGNYIHGYMVNAGFSDSVKAFHSVHPEVPLHFFWDKVDTAEVTRMDETLSFHQLDDVKFLNYMAGCRAYASTAGFESICEAMYLGKPVLMVPAHIEQDCNAYDAVRAGAGIVGDSFALEPLLRFAGKYCPSREFIYWARSSERHIICELENLIDHQSVINIPTLTNYLPI
;
A
#
# COMPACT_ATOMS: atom_id res chain seq x y z
N GLY A 1 17.98 3.22 4.11
CA GLY A 1 17.03 4.34 4.17
C GLY A 1 16.83 4.95 2.78
N LEU A 2 15.92 5.90 2.65
CA LEU A 2 15.67 6.64 1.40
C LEU A 2 16.95 7.17 0.75
N GLY A 3 17.97 7.55 1.54
CA GLY A 3 19.26 8.00 1.03
C GLY A 3 20.06 6.98 0.23
N ASP A 4 19.93 5.67 0.52
CA ASP A 4 20.60 4.61 -0.23
C ASP A 4 19.92 4.33 -1.57
N VAL A 5 18.59 4.50 -1.63
CA VAL A 5 17.81 4.39 -2.86
C VAL A 5 18.21 5.50 -3.83
N TYR A 6 18.30 6.75 -3.36
CA TYR A 6 18.76 7.88 -4.18
C TYR A 6 20.20 7.75 -4.68
N LYS A 7 21.08 7.11 -3.92
CA LYS A 7 22.48 6.89 -4.32
C LYS A 7 22.62 5.87 -5.45
N ARG A 8 21.84 4.78 -5.41
CA ARG A 8 21.81 3.75 -6.47
C ARG A 8 21.17 4.24 -7.77
N GLN A 9 20.26 5.20 -7.71
CA GLN A 9 19.56 5.76 -8.87
C GLN A 9 20.51 6.43 -9.87
N ARG A 10 21.50 7.19 -9.39
CA ARG A 10 22.45 7.89 -10.25
C ARG A 10 23.42 6.97 -10.98
N GLU A 11 23.65 5.76 -10.46
CA GLU A 11 24.58 4.80 -11.04
C GLU A 11 23.98 3.95 -12.18
N ASN A 12 22.63 3.86 -12.28
CA ASN A 12 21.94 2.94 -13.19
C ASN A 12 20.94 3.60 -14.14
N ASN A 13 20.96 4.91 -14.33
CA ASN A 13 19.93 5.66 -15.09
C ASN A 13 18.49 5.37 -14.60
N LEU A 14 18.34 5.02 -13.32
CA LEU A 14 17.08 4.73 -12.69
C LEU A 14 16.68 5.91 -11.82
N VAL A 15 15.47 6.41 -12.02
CA VAL A 15 14.88 7.45 -11.19
C VAL A 15 13.71 6.85 -10.42
N VAL A 16 13.74 6.93 -9.09
CA VAL A 16 12.61 6.58 -8.24
C VAL A 16 11.88 7.86 -7.87
N VAL A 17 10.62 7.91 -8.22
CA VAL A 17 9.73 9.02 -7.92
C VAL A 17 8.76 8.64 -6.79
N PRO A 18 8.19 9.64 -6.09
CA PRO A 18 7.17 9.38 -5.08
C PRO A 18 5.95 8.68 -5.67
N PRO A 19 5.22 7.87 -4.87
CA PRO A 19 3.96 7.29 -5.32
C PRO A 19 2.94 8.38 -5.65
N LEU A 20 2.16 8.17 -6.71
CA LEU A 20 0.99 8.98 -7.00
C LEU A 20 -0.15 8.54 -6.08
N LEU A 21 -0.54 9.42 -5.17
CA LEU A 21 -1.67 9.19 -4.29
C LEU A 21 -2.92 9.85 -4.86
N ARG A 22 -4.06 9.22 -4.67
CA ARG A 22 -5.36 9.81 -5.01
C ARG A 22 -5.57 11.12 -4.24
N GLN A 23 -6.24 12.07 -4.85
CA GLN A 23 -6.50 13.37 -4.22
C GLN A 23 -7.27 13.22 -2.91
N GLU A 24 -8.20 12.28 -2.84
CA GLU A 24 -9.00 11.95 -1.67
C GLU A 24 -8.13 11.53 -0.48
N VAL A 25 -7.05 10.77 -0.72
CA VAL A 25 -6.09 10.35 0.33
C VAL A 25 -5.36 11.56 0.91
N THR A 26 -4.99 12.51 0.06
CA THR A 26 -4.29 13.71 0.53
C THR A 26 -5.20 14.72 1.24
N ALA A 27 -6.50 14.64 0.99
CA ALA A 27 -7.52 15.52 1.57
C ALA A 27 -8.13 14.98 2.87
N ILE A 28 -8.17 13.64 3.04
CA ILE A 28 -8.79 13.03 4.21
C ILE A 28 -7.90 13.19 5.45
N ARG A 29 -8.54 13.42 6.60
CA ARG A 29 -7.82 13.53 7.88
C ARG A 29 -7.75 12.17 8.56
N PRO A 30 -6.56 11.62 8.85
CA PRO A 30 -6.44 10.37 9.57
C PRO A 30 -6.86 10.51 11.03
N GLU A 31 -7.52 9.48 11.56
CA GLU A 31 -7.96 9.37 12.95
C GLU A 31 -7.38 8.11 13.59
N ALA A 32 -7.27 8.08 14.90
CA ALA A 32 -6.84 6.90 15.64
C ALA A 32 -8.08 6.13 16.14
N GLY A 33 -8.54 5.19 15.33
CA GLY A 33 -9.65 4.30 15.70
C GLY A 33 -9.21 3.11 16.55
N ASN A 34 -10.17 2.24 16.84
CA ASN A 34 -9.95 1.03 17.65
C ASN A 34 -10.08 -0.29 16.85
N TYR A 35 -10.27 -0.22 15.53
CA TYR A 35 -10.49 -1.37 14.67
C TYR A 35 -9.31 -1.61 13.71
N ILE A 36 -9.22 -2.83 13.20
CA ILE A 36 -8.34 -3.18 12.10
C ILE A 36 -9.15 -3.11 10.80
N HIS A 37 -8.66 -2.35 9.85
CA HIS A 37 -9.12 -2.36 8.47
C HIS A 37 -8.27 -3.33 7.65
N GLY A 38 -8.89 -4.07 6.72
CA GLY A 38 -8.14 -4.98 5.87
C GLY A 38 -8.68 -5.08 4.45
N TYR A 39 -7.79 -5.56 3.55
CA TYR A 39 -8.12 -5.90 2.18
C TYR A 39 -7.51 -7.23 1.78
N MET A 40 -8.28 -8.07 1.11
CA MET A 40 -7.81 -9.33 0.55
C MET A 40 -8.26 -9.50 -0.89
N VAL A 41 -7.33 -9.80 -1.79
CA VAL A 41 -7.61 -10.07 -3.22
C VAL A 41 -8.41 -11.36 -3.45
N ASN A 42 -8.47 -12.24 -2.45
CA ASN A 42 -9.16 -13.52 -2.54
C ASN A 42 -9.87 -13.82 -1.21
N ALA A 43 -11.14 -14.19 -1.30
CA ALA A 43 -11.95 -14.54 -0.15
C ALA A 43 -11.40 -15.75 0.65
N GLY A 44 -10.52 -16.58 0.07
CA GLY A 44 -9.84 -17.69 0.75
C GLY A 44 -9.00 -17.25 1.96
N PHE A 45 -8.52 -16.01 1.97
CA PHE A 45 -7.80 -15.45 3.13
C PHE A 45 -8.72 -15.18 4.34
N SER A 46 -10.05 -15.18 4.16
CA SER A 46 -11.01 -14.90 5.23
C SER A 46 -10.95 -15.88 6.40
N ASP A 47 -10.48 -17.12 6.16
CA ASP A 47 -10.43 -18.13 7.22
C ASP A 47 -9.37 -17.80 8.27
N SER A 48 -8.24 -17.21 7.88
CA SER A 48 -7.23 -16.75 8.85
C SER A 48 -7.75 -15.55 9.68
N VAL A 49 -8.53 -14.65 9.07
CA VAL A 49 -9.19 -13.53 9.78
C VAL A 49 -10.21 -14.07 10.78
N LYS A 50 -11.05 -15.03 10.38
CA LYS A 50 -12.03 -15.69 11.28
C LYS A 50 -11.34 -16.45 12.41
N ALA A 51 -10.23 -17.13 12.12
CA ALA A 51 -9.44 -17.84 13.13
C ALA A 51 -8.89 -16.86 14.17
N PHE A 52 -8.32 -15.73 13.77
CA PHE A 52 -7.92 -14.67 14.70
C PHE A 52 -9.11 -14.17 15.52
N HIS A 53 -10.22 -13.86 14.86
CA HIS A 53 -11.42 -13.31 15.51
C HIS A 53 -12.01 -14.27 16.54
N SER A 54 -11.97 -15.57 16.30
CA SER A 54 -12.47 -16.59 17.25
C SER A 54 -11.74 -16.55 18.60
N VAL A 55 -10.49 -16.09 18.63
CA VAL A 55 -9.66 -15.95 19.82
C VAL A 55 -9.71 -14.53 20.40
N HIS A 56 -9.98 -13.54 19.56
CA HIS A 56 -10.00 -12.13 19.89
C HIS A 56 -11.31 -11.46 19.44
N PRO A 57 -12.49 -11.89 19.96
CA PRO A 57 -13.78 -11.35 19.52
C PRO A 57 -14.00 -9.89 19.91
N GLU A 58 -13.20 -9.35 20.85
CA GLU A 58 -13.24 -7.97 21.29
C GLU A 58 -12.58 -6.99 20.30
N VAL A 59 -11.80 -7.48 19.32
CA VAL A 59 -11.13 -6.64 18.34
C VAL A 59 -12.02 -6.41 17.12
N PRO A 60 -12.49 -5.17 16.85
CA PRO A 60 -13.31 -4.92 15.69
C PRO A 60 -12.51 -5.05 14.40
N LEU A 61 -13.06 -5.78 13.42
CA LEU A 61 -12.45 -6.09 12.15
C LEU A 61 -13.38 -5.71 10.99
N HIS A 62 -12.88 -4.92 10.07
CA HIS A 62 -13.57 -4.53 8.84
C HIS A 62 -12.69 -4.86 7.65
N PHE A 63 -12.97 -5.98 6.97
CA PHE A 63 -12.21 -6.45 5.83
C PHE A 63 -12.97 -6.23 4.52
N PHE A 64 -12.29 -5.73 3.52
CA PHE A 64 -12.79 -5.60 2.16
C PHE A 64 -12.27 -6.77 1.33
N TRP A 65 -13.11 -7.29 0.44
CA TRP A 65 -12.79 -8.39 -0.45
C TRP A 65 -13.40 -8.22 -1.84
N ASP A 66 -12.85 -8.94 -2.77
CA ASP A 66 -13.32 -8.96 -4.16
C ASP A 66 -14.29 -10.14 -4.42
N LYS A 67 -15.10 -10.47 -3.43
CA LYS A 67 -16.06 -11.55 -3.54
C LYS A 67 -17.36 -11.05 -4.19
N VAL A 68 -17.64 -11.54 -5.42
CA VAL A 68 -18.90 -11.30 -6.12
C VAL A 68 -20.06 -12.10 -5.51
N ASP A 69 -21.30 -11.71 -5.84
CA ASP A 69 -22.53 -12.38 -5.39
C ASP A 69 -22.73 -12.47 -3.86
N THR A 70 -22.26 -11.44 -3.15
CA THR A 70 -22.49 -11.28 -1.71
C THR A 70 -23.22 -9.97 -1.43
N ALA A 71 -23.79 -9.86 -0.22
CA ALA A 71 -24.31 -8.57 0.26
C ALA A 71 -23.18 -7.54 0.32
N GLU A 72 -23.52 -6.25 0.15
CA GLU A 72 -22.57 -5.13 0.27
C GLU A 72 -21.76 -5.20 1.59
N VAL A 73 -22.40 -5.63 2.67
CA VAL A 73 -21.76 -5.92 3.96
C VAL A 73 -22.22 -7.29 4.45
N THR A 74 -21.30 -8.21 4.59
CA THR A 74 -21.49 -9.52 5.21
C THR A 74 -21.03 -9.43 6.67
N ARG A 75 -21.97 -9.29 7.61
CA ARG A 75 -21.70 -9.29 9.04
C ARG A 75 -21.62 -10.72 9.55
N MET A 76 -20.51 -11.05 10.22
CA MET A 76 -20.35 -12.33 10.92
C MET A 76 -20.90 -12.22 12.35
N ASP A 77 -20.66 -11.09 13.02
CA ASP A 77 -21.18 -10.71 14.32
C ASP A 77 -21.08 -9.18 14.53
N GLU A 78 -21.04 -8.71 15.79
CA GLU A 78 -20.96 -7.29 16.12
C GLU A 78 -19.61 -6.65 15.82
N THR A 79 -18.54 -7.45 15.76
CA THR A 79 -17.15 -6.98 15.66
C THR A 79 -16.42 -7.46 14.38
N LEU A 80 -16.95 -8.44 13.63
CA LEU A 80 -16.39 -8.87 12.36
C LEU A 80 -17.35 -8.64 11.20
N SER A 81 -16.90 -7.86 10.21
CA SER A 81 -17.62 -7.64 8.95
C SER A 81 -16.72 -7.70 7.74
N PHE A 82 -17.25 -8.25 6.64
CA PHE A 82 -16.64 -8.23 5.32
C PHE A 82 -17.47 -7.32 4.41
N HIS A 83 -16.80 -6.47 3.63
CA HIS A 83 -17.40 -5.46 2.78
C HIS A 83 -17.05 -5.72 1.32
N GLN A 84 -17.97 -5.48 0.41
CA GLN A 84 -17.63 -5.34 -1.00
C GLN A 84 -16.78 -4.10 -1.20
N LEU A 85 -15.92 -4.13 -2.23
CA LEU A 85 -15.02 -3.03 -2.53
C LEU A 85 -15.83 -1.79 -2.96
N ASP A 86 -15.58 -0.69 -2.26
CA ASP A 86 -16.11 0.64 -2.53
C ASP A 86 -15.04 1.65 -2.16
N ASP A 87 -14.60 2.44 -3.11
CA ASP A 87 -13.44 3.33 -2.96
C ASP A 87 -13.58 4.33 -1.82
N VAL A 88 -14.78 4.91 -1.66
CA VAL A 88 -15.04 5.93 -0.63
C VAL A 88 -15.07 5.29 0.75
N LYS A 89 -15.78 4.17 0.89
CA LYS A 89 -15.85 3.43 2.16
C LYS A 89 -14.48 2.89 2.54
N PHE A 90 -13.77 2.28 1.60
CA PHE A 90 -12.44 1.74 1.81
C PHE A 90 -11.50 2.80 2.39
N LEU A 91 -11.43 3.98 1.76
CA LEU A 91 -10.57 5.06 2.23
C LEU A 91 -10.99 5.60 3.60
N ASN A 92 -12.29 5.74 3.85
CA ASN A 92 -12.79 6.16 5.16
C ASN A 92 -12.41 5.17 6.27
N TYR A 93 -12.55 3.87 6.01
CA TYR A 93 -12.12 2.83 6.95
C TYR A 93 -10.60 2.84 7.15
N MET A 94 -9.82 3.05 6.10
CA MET A 94 -8.37 3.17 6.21
C MET A 94 -7.98 4.40 7.04
N ALA A 95 -8.57 5.56 6.77
CA ALA A 95 -8.27 6.78 7.50
C ALA A 95 -8.60 6.69 9.01
N GLY A 96 -9.69 5.99 9.36
CA GLY A 96 -10.15 5.83 10.74
C GLY A 96 -9.60 4.62 11.49
N CYS A 97 -8.84 3.71 10.85
CA CYS A 97 -8.40 2.48 11.52
C CYS A 97 -7.22 2.70 12.47
N ARG A 98 -7.03 1.73 13.38
CA ARG A 98 -5.83 1.59 14.20
C ARG A 98 -4.65 1.01 13.43
N ALA A 99 -4.93 0.06 12.55
CA ALA A 99 -3.94 -0.65 11.74
C ALA A 99 -4.58 -1.19 10.46
N TYR A 100 -3.77 -1.42 9.45
CA TYR A 100 -4.20 -1.94 8.16
C TYR A 100 -3.57 -3.31 7.89
N ALA A 101 -4.32 -4.23 7.29
CA ALA A 101 -3.82 -5.55 6.89
C ALA A 101 -4.20 -5.82 5.42
N SER A 102 -3.24 -6.20 4.58
CA SER A 102 -3.46 -6.27 3.13
C SER A 102 -2.66 -7.40 2.47
N THR A 103 -3.13 -7.86 1.32
CA THR A 103 -2.34 -8.71 0.40
C THR A 103 -1.24 -7.96 -0.35
N ALA A 104 -0.75 -6.85 0.20
CA ALA A 104 0.41 -6.10 -0.25
C ALA A 104 0.30 -5.45 -1.64
N GLY A 105 -0.87 -4.95 -2.02
CA GLY A 105 -1.03 -4.07 -3.18
C GLY A 105 -0.29 -2.74 -2.97
N PHE A 106 0.50 -2.31 -3.97
CA PHE A 106 1.38 -1.14 -3.89
C PHE A 106 0.65 0.14 -3.45
N GLU A 107 -0.46 0.46 -4.12
CA GLU A 107 -1.19 1.71 -3.87
C GLU A 107 -1.73 1.78 -2.44
N SER A 108 -2.40 0.74 -1.98
CA SER A 108 -3.00 0.72 -0.64
C SER A 108 -1.98 0.76 0.50
N ILE A 109 -0.78 0.19 0.28
CA ILE A 109 0.34 0.32 1.24
C ILE A 109 0.81 1.77 1.29
N CYS A 110 1.01 2.43 0.14
CA CYS A 110 1.44 3.82 0.08
C CYS A 110 0.41 4.76 0.71
N GLU A 111 -0.88 4.52 0.49
CA GLU A 111 -1.98 5.25 1.13
C GLU A 111 -1.98 5.06 2.65
N ALA A 112 -1.84 3.83 3.12
CA ALA A 112 -1.75 3.53 4.55
C ALA A 112 -0.54 4.22 5.20
N MET A 113 0.63 4.17 4.57
CA MET A 113 1.84 4.86 5.04
C MET A 113 1.63 6.39 5.11
N TYR A 114 1.01 6.97 4.09
CA TYR A 114 0.70 8.40 4.06
C TYR A 114 -0.26 8.82 5.17
N LEU A 115 -1.27 7.98 5.44
CA LEU A 115 -2.23 8.18 6.54
C LEU A 115 -1.68 7.78 7.92
N GLY A 116 -0.41 7.37 8.00
CA GLY A 116 0.25 7.01 9.24
C GLY A 116 -0.25 5.70 9.86
N LYS A 117 -0.70 4.76 9.05
CA LYS A 117 -1.21 3.46 9.52
C LYS A 117 -0.14 2.37 9.44
N PRO A 118 0.10 1.62 10.53
CA PRO A 118 0.95 0.43 10.48
C PRO A 118 0.30 -0.67 9.64
N VAL A 119 1.12 -1.40 8.85
CA VAL A 119 0.61 -2.39 7.89
C VAL A 119 1.10 -3.79 8.20
N LEU A 120 0.19 -4.78 8.16
CA LEU A 120 0.53 -6.18 7.96
C LEU A 120 0.36 -6.52 6.48
N MET A 121 1.42 -6.99 5.86
CA MET A 121 1.46 -7.39 4.46
C MET A 121 1.48 -8.92 4.35
N VAL A 122 0.52 -9.48 3.61
CA VAL A 122 0.38 -10.92 3.35
C VAL A 122 0.41 -11.12 1.84
N PRO A 123 1.61 -11.19 1.22
CA PRO A 123 1.74 -11.29 -0.23
C PRO A 123 1.11 -12.59 -0.76
N ALA A 124 0.41 -12.49 -1.90
CA ALA A 124 -0.19 -13.63 -2.59
C ALA A 124 0.59 -14.04 -3.87
N HIS A 125 1.49 -13.17 -4.35
CA HIS A 125 2.33 -13.41 -5.55
C HIS A 125 3.59 -12.53 -5.54
N ILE A 126 4.52 -12.82 -6.45
CA ILE A 126 5.88 -12.26 -6.47
C ILE A 126 5.94 -10.72 -6.51
N GLU A 127 5.03 -10.04 -7.21
CA GLU A 127 4.98 -8.57 -7.21
C GLU A 127 4.69 -8.04 -5.81
N GLN A 128 3.75 -8.67 -5.11
CA GLN A 128 3.39 -8.28 -3.75
C GLN A 128 4.51 -8.59 -2.74
N ASP A 129 5.31 -9.65 -2.98
CA ASP A 129 6.53 -9.90 -2.20
C ASP A 129 7.53 -8.75 -2.35
N CYS A 130 7.73 -8.26 -3.57
CA CYS A 130 8.61 -7.11 -3.83
C CYS A 130 8.08 -5.84 -3.14
N ASN A 131 6.78 -5.57 -3.26
CA ASN A 131 6.15 -4.42 -2.60
C ASN A 131 6.30 -4.49 -1.07
N ALA A 132 6.05 -5.67 -0.48
CA ALA A 132 6.19 -5.89 0.95
C ALA A 132 7.63 -5.71 1.43
N TYR A 133 8.61 -6.23 0.67
CA TYR A 133 10.02 -6.06 0.97
C TYR A 133 10.42 -4.59 1.03
N ASP A 134 10.05 -3.80 0.03
CA ASP A 134 10.36 -2.37 -0.01
C ASP A 134 9.61 -1.58 1.07
N ALA A 135 8.35 -1.92 1.32
CA ALA A 135 7.53 -1.27 2.33
C ALA A 135 8.07 -1.50 3.76
N VAL A 136 8.54 -2.72 4.08
CA VAL A 136 9.22 -2.99 5.37
C VAL A 136 10.45 -2.14 5.53
N ARG A 137 11.28 -2.01 4.49
CA ARG A 137 12.49 -1.16 4.50
C ARG A 137 12.17 0.33 4.66
N ALA A 138 11.01 0.76 4.15
CA ALA A 138 10.48 2.11 4.33
C ALA A 138 9.81 2.32 5.71
N GLY A 139 9.71 1.26 6.53
CA GLY A 139 9.12 1.33 7.86
C GLY A 139 7.59 1.26 7.90
N ALA A 140 6.94 0.77 6.83
CA ALA A 140 5.49 0.69 6.75
C ALA A 140 4.88 -0.28 7.76
N GLY A 141 5.55 -1.42 7.99
CA GLY A 141 4.94 -2.49 8.76
C GLY A 141 5.73 -3.78 8.79
N ILE A 142 5.01 -4.88 8.85
CA ILE A 142 5.53 -6.24 8.97
C ILE A 142 4.95 -7.14 7.87
N VAL A 143 5.64 -8.24 7.56
CA VAL A 143 5.18 -9.28 6.63
C VAL A 143 4.76 -10.51 7.42
N GLY A 144 3.73 -11.19 6.95
CA GLY A 144 3.25 -12.47 7.47
C GLY A 144 2.79 -13.40 6.35
N ASP A 145 2.67 -14.68 6.66
CA ASP A 145 2.19 -15.72 5.73
C ASP A 145 0.64 -15.83 5.75
N SER A 146 -0.01 -15.16 6.68
CA SER A 146 -1.45 -15.16 6.87
C SER A 146 -1.90 -13.90 7.63
N PHE A 147 -3.21 -13.66 7.67
CA PHE A 147 -3.79 -12.60 8.48
C PHE A 147 -3.85 -12.97 9.99
N ALA A 148 -2.71 -13.39 10.54
CA ALA A 148 -2.51 -13.47 11.98
C ALA A 148 -2.26 -12.05 12.52
N LEU A 149 -3.27 -11.44 13.16
CA LEU A 149 -3.26 -10.00 13.44
C LEU A 149 -2.58 -9.62 14.76
N GLU A 150 -2.23 -10.58 15.64
CA GLU A 150 -1.53 -10.29 16.90
C GLU A 150 -0.15 -9.60 16.69
N PRO A 151 0.69 -10.01 15.72
CA PRO A 151 1.92 -9.28 15.43
C PRO A 151 1.67 -7.85 15.00
N LEU A 152 0.60 -7.60 14.21
CA LEU A 152 0.21 -6.25 13.79
C LEU A 152 -0.22 -5.40 14.98
N LEU A 153 -1.03 -5.93 15.89
CA LEU A 153 -1.45 -5.22 17.10
C LEU A 153 -0.27 -4.84 17.99
N ARG A 154 0.71 -5.75 18.16
CA ARG A 154 1.96 -5.46 18.90
C ARG A 154 2.80 -4.41 18.19
N PHE A 155 2.90 -4.48 16.87
CA PHE A 155 3.63 -3.51 16.07
C PHE A 155 2.97 -2.13 16.13
N ALA A 156 1.65 -2.06 16.00
CA ALA A 156 0.87 -0.81 16.05
C ALA A 156 1.06 -0.04 17.38
N GLY A 157 1.30 -0.75 18.49
CA GLY A 157 1.54 -0.12 19.79
C GLY A 157 2.84 0.69 19.88
N LYS A 158 3.79 0.48 18.98
CA LYS A 158 5.10 1.16 18.93
C LYS A 158 5.39 1.82 17.58
N TYR A 159 4.42 1.80 16.66
CA TYR A 159 4.59 2.35 15.33
C TYR A 159 4.71 3.87 15.37
N CYS A 160 5.65 4.38 14.60
CA CYS A 160 5.82 5.81 14.36
C CYS A 160 5.79 6.07 12.85
N PRO A 161 4.83 6.85 12.35
CA PRO A 161 4.76 7.18 10.94
C PRO A 161 6.01 7.88 10.41
N SER A 162 6.47 7.50 9.23
CA SER A 162 7.59 8.14 8.56
C SER A 162 7.18 9.51 8.04
N ARG A 163 7.64 10.57 8.69
CA ARG A 163 7.46 11.95 8.20
C ARG A 163 8.15 12.17 6.87
N GLU A 164 9.31 11.55 6.66
CA GLU A 164 10.06 11.63 5.40
C GLU A 164 9.23 11.10 4.25
N PHE A 165 8.59 9.91 4.42
CA PHE A 165 7.71 9.35 3.40
C PHE A 165 6.52 10.27 3.10
N ILE A 166 5.87 10.83 4.14
CA ILE A 166 4.72 11.73 3.96
C ILE A 166 5.12 12.98 3.16
N TYR A 167 6.25 13.61 3.48
CA TYR A 167 6.75 14.76 2.73
C TYR A 167 7.13 14.40 1.30
N TRP A 168 7.77 13.27 1.10
CA TRP A 168 8.15 12.77 -0.22
C TRP A 168 6.92 12.49 -1.09
N ALA A 169 5.92 11.77 -0.56
CA ALA A 169 4.66 11.49 -1.25
C ALA A 169 3.88 12.77 -1.62
N ARG A 170 3.89 13.79 -0.76
CA ARG A 170 3.28 15.10 -1.06
C ARG A 170 3.93 15.86 -2.20
N SER A 171 5.16 15.57 -2.51
CA SER A 171 5.91 16.23 -3.58
C SER A 171 5.86 15.50 -4.93
N SER A 172 5.02 14.46 -5.05
CA SER A 172 4.99 13.54 -6.20
C SER A 172 4.79 14.25 -7.54
N GLU A 173 3.79 15.12 -7.65
CA GLU A 173 3.51 15.86 -8.88
C GLU A 173 4.73 16.65 -9.36
N ARG A 174 5.32 17.46 -8.48
CA ARG A 174 6.48 18.28 -8.81
C ARG A 174 7.69 17.43 -9.20
N HIS A 175 7.97 16.32 -8.47
CA HIS A 175 9.09 15.45 -8.78
C HIS A 175 8.91 14.75 -10.13
N ILE A 176 7.72 14.21 -10.38
CA ILE A 176 7.43 13.51 -11.63
C ILE A 176 7.55 14.46 -12.82
N ILE A 177 6.96 15.67 -12.72
CA ILE A 177 7.05 16.67 -13.79
C ILE A 177 8.52 17.05 -14.04
N CYS A 178 9.29 17.35 -12.99
CA CYS A 178 10.70 17.71 -13.12
C CYS A 178 11.52 16.60 -13.79
N GLU A 179 11.30 15.33 -13.42
CA GLU A 179 12.02 14.20 -14.03
C GLU A 179 11.60 13.97 -15.49
N LEU A 180 10.33 14.18 -15.83
CA LEU A 180 9.87 14.14 -17.23
C LEU A 180 10.49 15.26 -18.07
N GLU A 181 10.57 16.49 -17.55
CA GLU A 181 11.24 17.61 -18.21
C GLU A 181 12.72 17.31 -18.43
N ASN A 182 13.42 16.78 -17.41
CA ASN A 182 14.82 16.35 -17.54
C ASN A 182 15.02 15.29 -18.64
N LEU A 183 14.11 14.31 -18.74
CA LEU A 183 14.14 13.29 -19.77
C LEU A 183 13.94 13.88 -21.18
N ILE A 184 13.05 14.85 -21.35
CA ILE A 184 12.79 15.53 -22.61
C ILE A 184 14.02 16.34 -23.03
N ASP A 185 14.62 17.08 -22.11
CA ASP A 185 15.80 17.90 -22.38
C ASP A 185 17.02 17.05 -22.74
N HIS A 186 17.19 15.89 -22.09
CA HIS A 186 18.26 14.95 -22.46
C HIS A 186 18.01 14.20 -23.77
N GLN A 187 16.76 13.93 -24.16
CA GLN A 187 16.44 13.32 -25.46
C GLN A 187 16.72 14.26 -26.64
N SER A 188 16.69 15.57 -26.47
CA SER A 188 17.09 16.51 -27.50
C SER A 188 18.59 16.42 -27.87
N VAL A 189 19.39 15.70 -27.09
CA VAL A 189 20.83 15.44 -27.32
C VAL A 189 21.10 14.03 -27.87
N ILE A 190 20.14 13.12 -27.79
CA ILE A 190 20.30 11.76 -28.36
C ILE A 190 19.76 11.77 -29.78
N ASN A 191 20.67 11.92 -30.74
CA ASN A 191 20.43 11.54 -32.14
C ASN A 191 20.06 10.05 -32.16
N ILE A 192 18.78 9.74 -32.26
CA ILE A 192 18.32 8.36 -32.51
C ILE A 192 18.83 7.98 -33.86
N PRO A 193 19.75 7.00 -34.00
CA PRO A 193 20.07 6.43 -35.31
C PRO A 193 18.77 5.84 -35.83
N THR A 194 18.30 6.35 -36.98
CA THR A 194 17.11 5.86 -37.66
C THR A 194 17.24 4.34 -37.83
N LEU A 195 16.26 3.62 -37.28
CA LEU A 195 16.07 2.16 -37.36
C LEU A 195 15.75 1.72 -38.84
N THR A 196 16.58 2.11 -39.80
CA THR A 196 16.42 1.76 -41.21
C THR A 196 17.29 0.58 -41.67
N ASN A 197 17.99 -0.11 -40.77
CA ASN A 197 18.94 -1.16 -41.17
C ASN A 197 18.68 -2.56 -40.58
N TYR A 198 17.45 -2.90 -40.23
CA TYR A 198 17.07 -4.27 -39.82
C TYR A 198 15.80 -4.74 -40.52
N LEU A 199 15.85 -4.87 -41.84
CA LEU A 199 15.01 -5.81 -42.59
C LEU A 199 15.96 -6.73 -43.34
N PRO A 200 16.08 -8.01 -42.98
CA PRO A 200 16.70 -9.00 -43.89
C PRO A 200 15.70 -9.34 -44.99
N ILE A 201 16.26 -9.43 -46.20
CA ILE A 201 15.65 -9.93 -47.45
C ILE A 201 15.19 -11.39 -47.27
#